data_2575a3d8df96ebf0dd92408911fe31c2
#
_entry.id   2575a3d8df96ebf0dd92408911fe31c2
#
_cell.length_a   1.000
_cell.length_b   1.000
_cell.length_c   1.000
_cell.angle_alpha   90.00
_cell.angle_beta   90.00
_cell.angle_gamma   90.00
#
_symmetry.space_group_name_H-M   'P 1'
#
loop_
_entity.id
_entity.type
_entity.pdbx_description
1 polymer ?
#
loop_
_entity_poly.entity_id
_entity_poly.type
_entity_poly.pdbx_seq_one_letter_code
_entity_poly.pdbx_strand_id
1 'polypeptide(L)'
;MATGGEKTAYAGVVFRVNPKTGERIYYIRYRRGGRGSKEISEPVGKSGAGMTAAKAARIRADRIRGKEASNREQRQAAKLAKERGTGPVTFGQLWELYEESHGEQASFPADQSRFQRYLGPVLGNREAETLTTVDVDTLRTRLINKNCSPQSVKHILALVRRLLRFGAKRALCTYPAGLIFEMPLVSNQKTENFSDAQLAAYLKALEDDADRLGAAFLKLALFTGIRRGALLALRWSDIDLENGMILLRAETAKNRRVSHIPLNQTARDILSGIPQEGEYVFPGKDGKPRENFRRTACRIRARAGLPADFRPIHSLRHVFASLLVNKGVDLYAVKELLTHSNIAMTQRYSHLRNATLKQATEYADAVLESIQDDNK
;
A
#
# COMPACT_ATOMS: atom_id res chain seq x y z
N MET A 1 -25.06 4.91 -38.97
CA MET A 1 -26.50 4.67 -38.73
C MET A 1 -26.87 5.19 -37.38
N ALA A 2 -27.79 6.14 -37.31
CA ALA A 2 -28.16 6.89 -36.12
C ALA A 2 -28.75 5.95 -35.06
N THR A 3 -28.15 5.92 -33.90
CA THR A 3 -28.55 5.14 -32.72
C THR A 3 -29.63 5.89 -31.93
N GLY A 4 -30.78 6.17 -32.55
CA GLY A 4 -31.94 6.81 -31.93
C GLY A 4 -32.62 5.83 -30.97
N GLY A 5 -32.53 6.04 -29.69
CA GLY A 5 -33.39 5.46 -28.66
C GLY A 5 -34.08 6.60 -27.89
N GLU A 6 -35.28 6.36 -27.35
CA GLU A 6 -35.99 7.30 -26.53
C GLU A 6 -35.24 7.54 -25.21
N LYS A 7 -35.15 8.82 -24.79
CA LYS A 7 -34.46 9.20 -23.55
C LYS A 7 -35.30 8.84 -22.35
N THR A 8 -34.65 8.45 -21.25
CA THR A 8 -35.28 8.29 -19.95
C THR A 8 -34.95 9.48 -19.05
N ALA A 9 -35.55 9.56 -17.86
CA ALA A 9 -35.21 10.56 -16.84
C ALA A 9 -33.74 10.42 -16.34
N TYR A 10 -33.05 9.32 -16.66
CA TYR A 10 -31.69 9.06 -16.19
C TYR A 10 -30.68 9.33 -17.30
N ALA A 11 -29.68 10.17 -17.00
CA ALA A 11 -28.64 10.54 -17.95
C ALA A 11 -27.86 9.30 -18.46
N GLY A 12 -27.77 9.19 -19.80
CA GLY A 12 -27.07 8.06 -20.45
C GLY A 12 -27.83 6.74 -20.43
N VAL A 13 -29.09 6.73 -20.06
CA VAL A 13 -30.00 5.59 -20.19
C VAL A 13 -31.06 5.89 -21.26
N VAL A 14 -31.16 5.03 -22.25
CA VAL A 14 -32.16 5.12 -23.35
C VAL A 14 -32.88 3.79 -23.49
N PHE A 15 -34.05 3.77 -24.09
CA PHE A 15 -34.71 2.52 -24.44
C PHE A 15 -35.15 2.53 -25.91
N ARG A 16 -35.35 1.34 -26.44
CA ARG A 16 -35.97 1.11 -27.75
C ARG A 16 -37.13 0.15 -27.56
N VAL A 17 -38.21 0.41 -28.22
CA VAL A 17 -39.36 -0.51 -28.28
C VAL A 17 -39.13 -1.55 -29.36
N ASN A 18 -39.25 -2.82 -29.01
CA ASN A 18 -39.21 -3.90 -29.97
C ASN A 18 -40.50 -3.85 -30.79
N PRO A 19 -40.46 -3.66 -32.14
CA PRO A 19 -41.66 -3.50 -32.96
C PRO A 19 -42.55 -4.77 -33.02
N LYS A 20 -42.00 -5.95 -32.72
CA LYS A 20 -42.73 -7.22 -32.72
C LYS A 20 -43.43 -7.54 -31.40
N THR A 21 -42.84 -7.11 -30.25
CA THR A 21 -43.31 -7.52 -28.91
C THR A 21 -43.81 -6.35 -28.09
N GLY A 22 -43.60 -5.09 -28.50
CA GLY A 22 -43.91 -3.90 -27.73
C GLY A 22 -43.01 -3.70 -26.50
N GLU A 23 -42.09 -4.61 -26.23
CA GLU A 23 -41.22 -4.54 -25.06
C GLU A 23 -40.16 -3.46 -25.19
N ARG A 24 -39.86 -2.79 -24.10
CA ARG A 24 -38.74 -1.82 -23.98
C ARG A 24 -37.45 -2.56 -23.73
N ILE A 25 -36.43 -2.31 -24.55
CA ILE A 25 -35.06 -2.78 -24.35
C ILE A 25 -34.25 -1.58 -23.87
N TYR A 26 -33.70 -1.64 -22.67
CA TYR A 26 -32.90 -0.57 -22.09
C TYR A 26 -31.46 -0.67 -22.52
N TYR A 27 -30.85 0.48 -22.88
CA TYR A 27 -29.44 0.63 -23.24
C TYR A 27 -28.81 1.65 -22.31
N ILE A 28 -27.53 1.43 -21.97
CA ILE A 28 -26.71 2.40 -21.24
C ILE A 28 -25.61 2.94 -22.16
N ARG A 29 -25.33 4.24 -22.03
CA ARG A 29 -24.22 4.92 -22.70
C ARG A 29 -23.28 5.48 -21.65
N TYR A 30 -21.99 5.17 -21.77
CA TYR A 30 -20.99 5.63 -20.79
C TYR A 30 -19.58 5.62 -21.41
N ARG A 31 -18.64 6.28 -20.71
CA ARG A 31 -17.22 6.32 -21.06
C ARG A 31 -16.41 5.85 -19.84
N ARG A 32 -15.39 5.03 -20.07
CA ARG A 32 -14.38 4.66 -19.06
C ARG A 32 -13.10 5.41 -19.38
N GLY A 33 -12.66 6.35 -18.55
CA GLY A 33 -11.39 7.08 -18.77
C GLY A 33 -11.51 8.58 -19.08
N GLY A 34 -12.68 9.21 -18.78
CA GLY A 34 -12.83 10.68 -18.88
C GLY A 34 -13.21 11.21 -20.28
N ARG A 35 -13.09 12.56 -20.47
CA ARG A 35 -13.58 13.34 -21.64
C ARG A 35 -12.81 13.00 -22.91
N GLY A 36 -12.26 12.10 -23.29
CA GLY A 36 -11.59 11.74 -24.57
C GLY A 36 -11.78 10.26 -24.95
N SER A 37 -12.33 9.46 -24.03
CA SER A 37 -12.49 8.04 -24.30
C SER A 37 -13.72 7.75 -25.17
N LYS A 38 -13.64 6.66 -25.93
CA LYS A 38 -14.73 6.19 -26.78
C LYS A 38 -16.00 5.91 -25.97
N GLU A 39 -17.15 6.38 -26.45
CA GLU A 39 -18.44 6.09 -25.83
C GLU A 39 -18.82 4.62 -26.09
N ILE A 40 -19.23 3.93 -25.01
CA ILE A 40 -19.74 2.56 -25.06
C ILE A 40 -21.27 2.64 -24.96
N SER A 41 -21.95 1.99 -25.88
CA SER A 41 -23.42 1.84 -25.86
C SER A 41 -23.76 0.35 -25.91
N GLU A 42 -24.48 -0.13 -24.88
CA GLU A 42 -24.81 -1.56 -24.77
C GLU A 42 -26.17 -1.81 -24.13
N PRO A 43 -26.90 -2.87 -24.53
CA PRO A 43 -28.16 -3.26 -23.91
C PRO A 43 -27.91 -3.86 -22.52
N VAL A 44 -28.82 -3.58 -21.57
CA VAL A 44 -28.75 -4.10 -20.19
C VAL A 44 -29.96 -4.93 -19.77
N GLY A 45 -31.03 -4.94 -20.54
CA GLY A 45 -32.17 -5.81 -20.27
C GLY A 45 -33.49 -5.32 -20.90
N LYS A 46 -34.51 -6.17 -20.77
CA LYS A 46 -35.87 -5.93 -21.30
C LYS A 46 -36.85 -5.64 -20.16
N SER A 47 -37.88 -4.83 -20.44
CA SER A 47 -38.92 -4.52 -19.45
C SER A 47 -39.67 -5.77 -19.00
N GLY A 48 -39.94 -6.71 -19.89
CA GLY A 48 -40.57 -8.01 -19.57
C GLY A 48 -39.75 -8.89 -18.62
N ALA A 49 -38.44 -8.68 -18.56
CA ALA A 49 -37.52 -9.34 -17.60
C ALA A 49 -37.31 -8.50 -16.32
N GLY A 50 -38.19 -7.54 -16.02
CA GLY A 50 -38.14 -6.72 -14.82
C GLY A 50 -37.06 -5.64 -14.83
N MET A 51 -36.50 -5.30 -16.02
CA MET A 51 -35.58 -4.17 -16.15
C MET A 51 -36.34 -2.85 -16.14
N THR A 52 -35.85 -1.89 -15.37
CA THR A 52 -36.37 -0.52 -15.29
C THR A 52 -35.28 0.49 -15.61
N ALA A 53 -35.67 1.74 -15.95
CA ALA A 53 -34.70 2.81 -16.18
C ALA A 53 -33.79 3.06 -14.96
N ALA A 54 -34.32 2.94 -13.73
CA ALA A 54 -33.55 3.07 -12.49
C ALA A 54 -32.50 1.95 -12.33
N LYS A 55 -32.90 0.69 -12.58
CA LYS A 55 -31.97 -0.45 -12.57
C LYS A 55 -30.87 -0.28 -13.62
N ALA A 56 -31.24 0.16 -14.84
CA ALA A 56 -30.27 0.44 -15.91
C ALA A 56 -29.30 1.56 -15.52
N ALA A 57 -29.76 2.61 -14.85
CA ALA A 57 -28.91 3.68 -14.33
C ALA A 57 -27.92 3.20 -13.27
N ARG A 58 -28.34 2.28 -12.40
CA ARG A 58 -27.46 1.65 -11.41
C ARG A 58 -26.35 0.82 -12.07
N ILE A 59 -26.72 -0.03 -13.03
CA ILE A 59 -25.76 -0.82 -13.84
C ILE A 59 -24.77 0.10 -14.55
N ARG A 60 -25.25 1.21 -15.14
CA ARG A 60 -24.39 2.22 -15.76
C ARG A 60 -23.37 2.79 -14.78
N ALA A 61 -23.81 3.17 -13.57
CA ALA A 61 -22.93 3.69 -12.53
C ALA A 61 -21.86 2.67 -12.10
N ASP A 62 -22.23 1.39 -11.97
CA ASP A 62 -21.29 0.32 -11.59
C ASP A 62 -20.31 0.01 -12.72
N ARG A 63 -20.70 0.12 -13.97
CA ARG A 63 -19.80 0.00 -15.14
C ARG A 63 -18.81 1.16 -15.25
N ILE A 64 -19.23 2.39 -14.99
CA ILE A 64 -18.34 3.56 -14.94
C ILE A 64 -17.31 3.41 -13.83
N ARG A 65 -17.73 2.92 -12.66
CA ARG A 65 -16.86 2.67 -11.50
C ARG A 65 -15.97 1.42 -11.64
N GLY A 66 -16.13 0.66 -12.74
CA GLY A 66 -15.39 -0.58 -12.98
C GLY A 66 -15.76 -1.74 -12.04
N LYS A 67 -16.93 -1.66 -11.38
CA LYS A 67 -17.47 -2.75 -10.55
C LYS A 67 -18.04 -3.89 -11.38
N GLU A 68 -18.58 -3.61 -12.56
CA GLU A 68 -19.09 -4.60 -13.51
C GLU A 68 -18.36 -4.49 -14.86
N ALA A 69 -18.14 -5.64 -15.51
CA ALA A 69 -17.56 -5.73 -16.84
C ALA A 69 -18.59 -5.39 -17.93
N SER A 70 -18.18 -4.74 -19.03
CA SER A 70 -19.03 -4.48 -20.21
C SER A 70 -19.49 -5.79 -20.88
N ASN A 71 -20.57 -5.74 -21.64
CA ASN A 71 -21.05 -6.93 -22.39
C ASN A 71 -19.99 -7.48 -23.33
N ARG A 72 -19.14 -6.64 -23.89
CA ARG A 72 -18.02 -7.07 -24.75
C ARG A 72 -16.98 -7.83 -23.92
N GLU A 73 -16.60 -7.33 -22.77
CA GLU A 73 -15.65 -8.01 -21.87
C GLU A 73 -16.22 -9.33 -21.36
N GLN A 74 -17.53 -9.38 -21.01
CA GLN A 74 -18.22 -10.61 -20.60
C GLN A 74 -18.25 -11.65 -21.73
N ARG A 75 -18.54 -11.24 -22.98
CA ARG A 75 -18.52 -12.14 -24.14
C ARG A 75 -17.12 -12.64 -24.47
N GLN A 76 -16.12 -11.77 -24.35
CA GLN A 76 -14.72 -12.13 -24.57
C GLN A 76 -14.23 -13.12 -23.51
N ALA A 77 -14.60 -12.92 -22.26
CA ALA A 77 -14.31 -13.84 -21.17
C ALA A 77 -15.06 -15.17 -21.31
N ALA A 78 -16.33 -15.14 -21.71
CA ALA A 78 -17.09 -16.36 -22.00
C ALA A 78 -16.51 -17.15 -23.18
N LYS A 79 -15.98 -16.46 -24.21
CA LYS A 79 -15.28 -17.08 -25.32
C LYS A 79 -13.97 -17.74 -24.89
N LEU A 80 -13.17 -17.02 -24.09
CA LEU A 80 -11.93 -17.54 -23.49
C LEU A 80 -12.19 -18.71 -22.53
N ALA A 81 -13.28 -18.65 -21.74
CA ALA A 81 -13.70 -19.75 -20.88
C ALA A 81 -14.10 -20.99 -21.70
N LYS A 82 -14.77 -20.77 -22.84
CA LYS A 82 -15.17 -21.86 -23.74
C LYS A 82 -13.98 -22.48 -24.48
N GLU A 83 -12.97 -21.71 -24.82
CA GLU A 83 -11.72 -22.15 -25.44
C GLU A 83 -10.80 -22.89 -24.45
N ARG A 84 -10.91 -22.61 -23.15
CA ARG A 84 -10.09 -23.23 -22.07
C ARG A 84 -10.67 -24.52 -21.46
N GLY A 85 -11.84 -24.98 -21.88
CA GLY A 85 -12.52 -26.16 -21.32
C GLY A 85 -13.64 -25.81 -20.36
N THR A 86 -14.73 -26.56 -20.43
CA THR A 86 -16.06 -26.30 -19.83
C THR A 86 -16.17 -26.63 -18.34
N GLY A 87 -15.27 -26.15 -17.51
CA GLY A 87 -15.34 -26.36 -16.07
C GLY A 87 -15.33 -25.05 -15.27
N PRO A 88 -15.89 -25.07 -14.05
CA PRO A 88 -15.79 -23.93 -13.14
C PRO A 88 -14.33 -23.63 -12.79
N VAL A 89 -13.97 -22.33 -12.73
CA VAL A 89 -12.59 -21.90 -12.50
C VAL A 89 -12.19 -22.14 -11.06
N THR A 90 -11.09 -22.85 -10.86
CA THR A 90 -10.53 -23.11 -9.53
C THR A 90 -9.65 -21.96 -9.04
N PHE A 91 -9.38 -21.93 -7.73
CA PHE A 91 -8.42 -20.98 -7.14
C PHE A 91 -7.01 -21.14 -7.71
N GLY A 92 -6.58 -22.34 -8.06
CA GLY A 92 -5.30 -22.60 -8.71
C GLY A 92 -5.22 -21.91 -10.06
N GLN A 93 -6.24 -22.08 -10.90
CA GLN A 93 -6.31 -21.42 -12.18
C GLN A 93 -6.41 -19.88 -12.07
N LEU A 94 -7.16 -19.36 -11.08
CA LEU A 94 -7.15 -17.93 -10.80
C LEU A 94 -5.76 -17.43 -10.37
N TRP A 95 -5.02 -18.21 -9.63
CA TRP A 95 -3.67 -17.89 -9.22
C TRP A 95 -2.72 -17.82 -10.42
N GLU A 96 -2.72 -18.82 -11.30
CA GLU A 96 -1.89 -18.83 -12.50
C GLU A 96 -2.11 -17.58 -13.36
N LEU A 97 -3.36 -17.22 -13.60
CA LEU A 97 -3.73 -16.02 -14.34
C LEU A 97 -3.35 -14.72 -13.60
N TYR A 98 -3.43 -14.75 -12.26
CA TYR A 98 -2.99 -13.63 -11.44
C TYR A 98 -1.47 -13.46 -11.48
N GLU A 99 -0.72 -14.55 -11.45
CA GLU A 99 0.74 -14.58 -11.57
C GLU A 99 1.20 -14.03 -12.92
N GLU A 100 0.62 -14.49 -14.04
CA GLU A 100 0.91 -13.96 -15.37
C GLU A 100 0.73 -12.43 -15.47
N SER A 101 -0.25 -11.87 -14.78
CA SER A 101 -0.56 -10.44 -14.85
C SER A 101 0.11 -9.57 -13.79
N HIS A 102 0.67 -10.13 -12.72
CA HIS A 102 1.19 -9.43 -11.55
C HIS A 102 2.59 -9.88 -11.13
N GLY A 103 3.15 -10.90 -11.77
CA GLY A 103 4.43 -11.51 -11.41
C GLY A 103 5.62 -10.54 -11.33
N GLU A 104 5.61 -9.51 -12.16
CA GLU A 104 6.66 -8.47 -12.18
C GLU A 104 6.54 -7.44 -11.03
N GLN A 105 5.46 -7.48 -10.26
CA GLN A 105 5.29 -6.52 -9.16
C GLN A 105 6.22 -6.86 -7.98
N ALA A 106 6.88 -5.85 -7.42
CA ALA A 106 7.79 -6.00 -6.29
C ALA A 106 7.15 -6.67 -5.05
N SER A 107 5.84 -6.63 -4.90
CA SER A 107 5.09 -7.28 -3.82
C SER A 107 4.70 -8.73 -4.11
N PHE A 108 4.83 -9.18 -5.36
CA PHE A 108 4.37 -10.49 -5.81
C PHE A 108 5.06 -11.67 -5.10
N PRO A 109 6.38 -11.68 -4.83
CA PRO A 109 7.02 -12.79 -4.12
C PRO A 109 6.41 -13.10 -2.75
N ALA A 110 5.89 -12.07 -2.08
CA ALA A 110 5.19 -12.27 -0.80
C ALA A 110 3.81 -12.92 -0.99
N ASP A 111 3.09 -12.58 -2.04
CA ASP A 111 1.81 -13.20 -2.37
C ASP A 111 2.02 -14.64 -2.88
N GLN A 112 3.07 -14.88 -3.66
CA GLN A 112 3.48 -16.22 -4.10
C GLN A 112 3.78 -17.14 -2.92
N SER A 113 4.59 -16.69 -1.97
CA SER A 113 4.87 -17.45 -0.75
C SER A 113 3.60 -17.77 0.07
N ARG A 114 2.67 -16.80 0.15
CA ARG A 114 1.38 -17.00 0.84
C ARG A 114 0.50 -18.01 0.12
N PHE A 115 0.42 -17.91 -1.19
CA PHE A 115 -0.38 -18.84 -1.99
C PHE A 115 0.17 -20.26 -1.88
N GLN A 116 1.44 -20.45 -2.18
CA GLN A 116 2.09 -21.77 -2.17
C GLN A 116 2.02 -22.45 -0.80
N ARG A 117 2.26 -21.68 0.27
CA ARG A 117 2.35 -22.24 1.63
C ARG A 117 0.99 -22.45 2.30
N TYR A 118 0.00 -21.61 2.02
CA TYR A 118 -1.24 -21.58 2.80
C TYR A 118 -2.51 -21.76 1.97
N LEU A 119 -2.58 -21.22 0.75
CA LEU A 119 -3.81 -21.24 -0.05
C LEU A 119 -3.86 -22.39 -1.04
N GLY A 120 -2.82 -22.61 -1.82
CA GLY A 120 -2.74 -23.67 -2.82
C GLY A 120 -3.11 -25.05 -2.25
N PRO A 121 -2.51 -25.49 -1.12
CA PRO A 121 -2.82 -26.79 -0.52
C PRO A 121 -4.26 -26.94 -0.01
N VAL A 122 -4.98 -25.85 0.23
CA VAL A 122 -6.33 -25.88 0.84
C VAL A 122 -7.42 -25.52 -0.15
N LEU A 123 -7.17 -24.53 -1.01
CA LEU A 123 -8.15 -23.96 -1.93
C LEU A 123 -7.79 -24.19 -3.39
N GLY A 124 -6.59 -24.64 -3.72
CA GLY A 124 -6.12 -24.72 -5.12
C GLY A 124 -7.09 -25.41 -6.06
N ASN A 125 -7.62 -26.55 -5.67
CA ASN A 125 -8.56 -27.35 -6.45
C ASN A 125 -10.04 -26.96 -6.24
N ARG A 126 -10.31 -25.97 -5.37
CA ARG A 126 -11.68 -25.56 -5.09
C ARG A 126 -12.17 -24.56 -6.15
N GLU A 127 -13.40 -24.72 -6.58
CA GLU A 127 -14.07 -23.78 -7.45
C GLU A 127 -14.25 -22.42 -6.77
N ALA A 128 -13.85 -21.35 -7.47
CA ALA A 128 -13.84 -20.00 -6.89
C ALA A 128 -15.25 -19.48 -6.52
N GLU A 129 -16.26 -19.86 -7.30
CA GLU A 129 -17.65 -19.42 -7.11
C GLU A 129 -18.35 -20.11 -5.94
N THR A 130 -17.87 -21.28 -5.53
CA THR A 130 -18.48 -22.09 -4.47
C THR A 130 -17.94 -21.78 -3.08
N LEU A 131 -16.99 -20.82 -2.98
CA LEU A 131 -16.41 -20.46 -1.69
C LEU A 131 -17.46 -19.83 -0.77
N THR A 132 -17.59 -20.36 0.44
CA THR A 132 -18.52 -19.89 1.46
C THR A 132 -17.80 -19.15 2.59
N THR A 133 -18.56 -18.40 3.41
CA THR A 133 -18.04 -17.79 4.64
C THR A 133 -17.47 -18.82 5.60
N VAL A 134 -18.10 -20.00 5.70
CA VAL A 134 -17.63 -21.12 6.54
C VAL A 134 -16.24 -21.61 6.10
N ASP A 135 -15.98 -21.64 4.80
CA ASP A 135 -14.66 -22.03 4.28
C ASP A 135 -13.57 -21.01 4.66
N VAL A 136 -13.91 -19.72 4.58
CA VAL A 136 -13.00 -18.62 4.97
C VAL A 136 -12.71 -18.68 6.47
N ASP A 137 -13.72 -18.94 7.31
CA ASP A 137 -13.55 -19.07 8.75
C ASP A 137 -12.74 -20.32 9.13
N THR A 138 -12.99 -21.44 8.43
CA THR A 138 -12.18 -22.65 8.57
C THR A 138 -10.72 -22.41 8.21
N LEU A 139 -10.46 -21.71 7.11
CA LEU A 139 -9.11 -21.29 6.74
C LEU A 139 -8.49 -20.40 7.82
N ARG A 140 -9.23 -19.39 8.31
CA ARG A 140 -8.78 -18.50 9.39
C ARG A 140 -8.38 -19.31 10.65
N THR A 141 -9.22 -20.19 11.12
CA THR A 141 -8.97 -21.05 12.29
C THR A 141 -7.73 -21.92 12.08
N ARG A 142 -7.60 -22.52 10.89
CA ARG A 142 -6.43 -23.34 10.54
C ARG A 142 -5.13 -22.53 10.55
N LEU A 143 -5.16 -21.27 10.10
CA LEU A 143 -4.01 -20.38 10.13
C LEU A 143 -3.63 -19.97 11.56
N ILE A 144 -4.62 -19.72 12.42
CA ILE A 144 -4.40 -19.44 13.85
C ILE A 144 -3.76 -20.64 14.53
N ASN A 145 -4.29 -21.85 14.30
CA ASN A 145 -3.74 -23.10 14.86
C ASN A 145 -2.32 -23.41 14.37
N LYS A 146 -1.92 -22.87 13.20
CA LYS A 146 -0.53 -22.89 12.70
C LYS A 146 0.33 -21.77 13.30
N ASN A 147 -0.10 -21.08 14.34
CA ASN A 147 0.59 -19.97 14.99
C ASN A 147 0.94 -18.80 14.02
N CYS A 148 0.14 -18.59 12.97
CA CYS A 148 0.29 -17.43 12.13
C CYS A 148 -0.08 -16.15 12.91
N SER A 149 0.76 -15.11 12.82
CA SER A 149 0.41 -13.82 13.43
C SER A 149 -0.90 -13.25 12.86
N PRO A 150 -1.68 -12.47 13.63
CA PRO A 150 -2.91 -11.82 13.14
C PRO A 150 -2.72 -11.04 11.84
N GLN A 151 -1.58 -10.36 11.70
CA GLN A 151 -1.21 -9.64 10.48
C GLN A 151 -1.01 -10.60 9.29
N SER A 152 -0.38 -11.76 9.49
CA SER A 152 -0.21 -12.77 8.45
C SER A 152 -1.54 -13.35 8.01
N VAL A 153 -2.41 -13.69 8.96
CA VAL A 153 -3.78 -14.15 8.68
C VAL A 153 -4.53 -13.11 7.84
N LYS A 154 -4.49 -11.84 8.25
CA LYS A 154 -5.11 -10.72 7.51
C LYS A 154 -4.61 -10.65 6.06
N HIS A 155 -3.31 -10.79 5.83
CA HIS A 155 -2.74 -10.75 4.48
C HIS A 155 -3.15 -11.94 3.63
N ILE A 156 -3.23 -13.14 4.22
CA ILE A 156 -3.65 -14.36 3.52
C ILE A 156 -5.13 -14.26 3.11
N LEU A 157 -6.01 -13.87 4.04
CA LEU A 157 -7.43 -13.66 3.74
C LEU A 157 -7.65 -12.53 2.71
N ALA A 158 -6.85 -11.46 2.78
CA ALA A 158 -6.88 -10.39 1.79
C ALA A 158 -6.45 -10.88 0.39
N LEU A 159 -5.54 -11.85 0.30
CA LEU A 159 -5.15 -12.46 -0.97
C LEU A 159 -6.30 -13.27 -1.56
N VAL A 160 -7.00 -14.10 -0.76
CA VAL A 160 -8.20 -14.83 -1.21
C VAL A 160 -9.22 -13.86 -1.81
N ARG A 161 -9.56 -12.80 -1.06
CA ARG A 161 -10.50 -11.77 -1.52
C ARG A 161 -10.03 -11.08 -2.80
N ARG A 162 -8.73 -10.87 -2.96
CA ARG A 162 -8.12 -10.24 -4.15
C ARG A 162 -8.24 -11.15 -5.37
N LEU A 163 -7.97 -12.44 -5.23
CA LEU A 163 -8.10 -13.42 -6.31
C LEU A 163 -9.54 -13.54 -6.79
N LEU A 164 -10.51 -13.61 -5.89
CA LEU A 164 -11.94 -13.60 -6.25
C LEU A 164 -12.34 -12.34 -7.02
N ARG A 165 -11.91 -11.17 -6.54
CA ARG A 165 -12.17 -9.89 -7.23
C ARG A 165 -11.47 -9.81 -8.58
N PHE A 166 -10.29 -10.38 -8.68
CA PHE A 166 -9.54 -10.45 -9.94
C PHE A 166 -10.29 -11.30 -10.96
N GLY A 167 -10.78 -12.49 -10.56
CA GLY A 167 -11.59 -13.36 -11.40
C GLY A 167 -12.90 -12.70 -11.83
N ALA A 168 -13.64 -12.16 -10.88
CA ALA A 168 -14.90 -11.48 -11.15
C ALA A 168 -14.76 -10.27 -12.08
N LYS A 169 -13.71 -9.46 -11.90
CA LYS A 169 -13.43 -8.30 -12.78
C LYS A 169 -13.14 -8.71 -14.21
N ARG A 170 -12.62 -9.90 -14.43
CA ARG A 170 -12.29 -10.47 -15.74
C ARG A 170 -13.38 -11.39 -16.29
N ALA A 171 -14.50 -11.51 -15.58
CA ALA A 171 -15.60 -12.42 -15.89
C ALA A 171 -15.14 -13.89 -16.06
N LEU A 172 -14.11 -14.28 -15.30
CA LEU A 172 -13.63 -15.65 -15.20
C LEU A 172 -14.49 -16.47 -14.23
N CYS A 173 -15.02 -15.82 -13.20
CA CYS A 173 -15.92 -16.38 -12.21
C CYS A 173 -16.86 -15.30 -11.66
N THR A 174 -17.95 -15.72 -11.03
CA THR A 174 -18.82 -14.83 -10.26
C THR A 174 -18.28 -14.67 -8.85
N TYR A 175 -18.30 -13.45 -8.30
CA TYR A 175 -17.94 -13.27 -6.90
C TYR A 175 -19.04 -13.89 -6.02
N PRO A 176 -18.71 -14.81 -5.08
CA PRO A 176 -19.73 -15.48 -4.27
C PRO A 176 -20.62 -14.49 -3.50
N ALA A 177 -21.94 -14.63 -3.67
CA ALA A 177 -22.90 -13.76 -3.00
C ALA A 177 -22.89 -14.02 -1.48
N GLY A 178 -22.95 -12.97 -0.68
CA GLY A 178 -22.97 -13.09 0.79
C GLY A 178 -21.64 -13.51 1.44
N LEU A 179 -20.56 -13.62 0.67
CA LEU A 179 -19.24 -13.99 1.22
C LEU A 179 -18.69 -12.89 2.12
N ILE A 180 -18.49 -13.22 3.39
CA ILE A 180 -17.96 -12.32 4.42
C ILE A 180 -16.54 -12.75 4.79
N PHE A 181 -15.67 -11.78 5.01
CA PHE A 181 -14.32 -11.96 5.53
C PHE A 181 -14.19 -11.26 6.87
N GLU A 182 -14.26 -12.01 7.96
CA GLU A 182 -13.90 -11.48 9.27
C GLU A 182 -12.38 -11.32 9.39
N MET A 183 -11.91 -10.10 9.19
CA MET A 183 -10.48 -9.81 9.27
C MET A 183 -10.03 -9.70 10.73
N PRO A 184 -8.89 -10.33 11.10
CA PRO A 184 -8.35 -10.17 12.45
C PRO A 184 -8.07 -8.71 12.78
N LEU A 185 -8.36 -8.31 14.02
CA LEU A 185 -7.88 -7.05 14.57
C LEU A 185 -6.36 -7.13 14.72
N VAL A 186 -5.68 -6.12 14.21
CA VAL A 186 -4.21 -6.05 14.27
C VAL A 186 -3.82 -4.81 15.03
N SER A 187 -3.31 -5.00 16.24
CA SER A 187 -2.65 -3.96 17.03
C SER A 187 -1.16 -4.25 17.08
N ASN A 188 -0.43 -3.82 16.06
CA ASN A 188 1.03 -4.02 15.97
C ASN A 188 1.80 -2.70 15.75
N GLN A 189 1.17 -1.58 16.11
CA GLN A 189 1.84 -0.29 16.04
C GLN A 189 2.87 -0.21 17.18
N LYS A 190 4.14 -0.37 16.84
CA LYS A 190 5.26 -0.06 17.72
C LYS A 190 5.80 1.32 17.37
N THR A 191 5.89 2.19 18.34
CA THR A 191 6.67 3.42 18.29
C THR A 191 7.94 3.17 19.05
N GLU A 192 9.03 2.95 18.31
CA GLU A 192 10.34 2.79 18.93
C GLU A 192 10.93 4.19 19.13
N ASN A 193 11.36 4.45 20.36
CA ASN A 193 12.10 5.65 20.75
C ASN A 193 13.37 5.20 21.46
N PHE A 194 14.41 6.03 21.42
CA PHE A 194 15.59 5.86 22.26
C PHE A 194 15.52 6.81 23.45
N SER A 195 15.91 6.33 24.64
CA SER A 195 16.36 7.21 25.69
C SER A 195 17.72 7.82 25.33
N ASP A 196 18.09 8.90 25.94
CA ASP A 196 19.41 9.54 25.71
C ASP A 196 20.56 8.55 25.94
N ALA A 197 20.47 7.72 26.98
CA ALA A 197 21.43 6.66 27.25
C ALA A 197 21.48 5.60 26.13
N GLN A 198 20.33 5.18 25.61
CA GLN A 198 20.27 4.23 24.50
C GLN A 198 20.82 4.84 23.21
N LEU A 199 20.53 6.11 22.95
CA LEU A 199 21.07 6.82 21.78
C LEU A 199 22.59 6.92 21.88
N ALA A 200 23.14 7.32 23.03
CA ALA A 200 24.58 7.39 23.25
C ALA A 200 25.25 6.02 23.08
N ALA A 201 24.68 4.95 23.67
CA ALA A 201 25.19 3.60 23.53
C ALA A 201 25.16 3.11 22.08
N TYR A 202 24.09 3.46 21.33
CA TYR A 202 23.96 3.10 19.92
C TYR A 202 24.99 3.83 19.05
N LEU A 203 25.19 5.12 19.27
CA LEU A 203 26.20 5.91 18.56
C LEU A 203 27.61 5.39 18.82
N LYS A 204 27.94 5.08 20.07
CA LYS A 204 29.22 4.45 20.42
C LYS A 204 29.39 3.10 19.75
N ALA A 205 28.36 2.26 19.73
CA ALA A 205 28.41 0.96 19.06
C ALA A 205 28.62 1.07 17.54
N LEU A 206 28.13 2.16 16.91
CA LEU A 206 28.42 2.48 15.49
C LEU A 206 29.86 2.89 15.27
N GLU A 207 30.42 3.71 16.17
CA GLU A 207 31.81 4.17 16.10
C GLU A 207 32.83 3.05 16.30
N ASP A 208 32.52 2.11 17.17
CA ASP A 208 33.39 0.96 17.50
C ASP A 208 33.27 -0.20 16.50
N ASP A 209 32.39 -0.13 15.49
CA ASP A 209 32.15 -1.25 14.59
C ASP A 209 33.16 -1.30 13.44
N ALA A 210 33.66 -2.50 13.16
CA ALA A 210 34.63 -2.71 12.07
C ALA A 210 34.05 -2.52 10.66
N ASP A 211 32.73 -2.73 10.47
CA ASP A 211 32.04 -2.48 9.20
C ASP A 211 31.69 -1.01 9.10
N ARG A 212 32.67 -0.18 8.74
CA ARG A 212 32.53 1.28 8.63
C ARG A 212 31.41 1.69 7.67
N LEU A 213 31.27 0.98 6.55
CA LEU A 213 30.20 1.29 5.58
C LEU A 213 28.82 0.93 6.14
N GLY A 214 28.70 -0.20 6.85
CA GLY A 214 27.46 -0.58 7.52
C GLY A 214 27.10 0.36 8.67
N ALA A 215 28.08 0.83 9.43
CA ALA A 215 27.88 1.83 10.48
C ALA A 215 27.42 3.17 9.88
N ALA A 216 28.05 3.64 8.79
CA ALA A 216 27.62 4.85 8.07
C ALA A 216 26.18 4.74 7.53
N PHE A 217 25.83 3.58 6.95
CA PHE A 217 24.45 3.29 6.51
C PHE A 217 23.44 3.43 7.65
N LEU A 218 23.72 2.82 8.80
CA LEU A 218 22.82 2.85 9.95
C LEU A 218 22.74 4.26 10.57
N LYS A 219 23.87 4.95 10.64
CA LYS A 219 23.93 6.33 11.12
C LYS A 219 23.12 7.27 10.20
N LEU A 220 23.26 7.12 8.87
CA LEU A 220 22.48 7.87 7.88
C LEU A 220 20.97 7.55 8.00
N ALA A 221 20.61 6.29 8.18
CA ALA A 221 19.21 5.87 8.41
C ALA A 221 18.61 6.51 9.67
N LEU A 222 19.39 6.62 10.74
CA LEU A 222 18.98 7.25 12.01
C LEU A 222 18.76 8.75 11.86
N PHE A 223 19.66 9.46 11.16
CA PHE A 223 19.63 10.94 11.08
C PHE A 223 18.85 11.51 9.90
N THR A 224 18.38 10.68 8.98
CA THR A 224 17.54 11.10 7.85
C THR A 224 16.14 10.48 7.85
N GLY A 225 15.96 9.37 8.55
CA GLY A 225 14.71 8.62 8.54
C GLY A 225 14.34 8.03 7.16
N ILE A 226 15.23 8.05 6.18
CA ILE A 226 14.99 7.52 4.82
C ILE A 226 14.71 6.01 4.89
N ARG A 227 13.79 5.52 4.08
CA ARG A 227 13.47 4.08 4.04
C ARG A 227 14.68 3.25 3.62
N ARG A 228 14.88 2.08 4.28
CA ARG A 228 15.98 1.16 3.98
C ARG A 228 16.20 0.93 2.48
N GLY A 229 15.14 0.64 1.74
CA GLY A 229 15.26 0.34 0.31
C GLY A 229 15.74 1.54 -0.51
N ALA A 230 15.31 2.74 -0.17
CA ALA A 230 15.76 3.96 -0.84
C ALA A 230 17.22 4.29 -0.51
N LEU A 231 17.65 4.09 0.75
CA LEU A 231 19.05 4.25 1.14
C LEU A 231 19.98 3.24 0.44
N LEU A 232 19.57 1.96 0.35
CA LEU A 232 20.37 0.94 -0.33
C LEU A 232 20.52 1.21 -1.82
N ALA A 233 19.53 1.84 -2.44
CA ALA A 233 19.54 2.19 -3.86
C ALA A 233 20.03 3.63 -4.12
N LEU A 234 20.53 4.34 -3.11
CA LEU A 234 20.99 5.71 -3.22
C LEU A 234 22.24 5.78 -4.09
N ARG A 235 22.24 6.66 -5.09
CA ARG A 235 23.36 6.92 -5.99
C ARG A 235 24.05 8.22 -5.64
N TRP A 236 25.31 8.34 -5.94
CA TRP A 236 26.05 9.60 -5.76
C TRP A 236 25.44 10.74 -6.58
N SER A 237 24.93 10.46 -7.77
CA SER A 237 24.21 11.43 -8.62
C SER A 237 22.88 11.92 -8.04
N ASP A 238 22.38 11.31 -6.97
CA ASP A 238 21.16 11.72 -6.27
C ASP A 238 21.45 12.68 -5.10
N ILE A 239 22.71 12.97 -4.82
CA ILE A 239 23.17 13.76 -3.67
C ILE A 239 23.72 15.08 -4.15
N ASP A 240 23.14 16.16 -3.68
CA ASP A 240 23.63 17.53 -3.81
C ASP A 240 24.16 17.97 -2.44
N LEU A 241 25.47 17.85 -2.24
CA LEU A 241 26.12 18.24 -1.00
C LEU A 241 26.20 19.76 -0.84
N GLU A 242 26.27 20.52 -1.93
CA GLU A 242 26.33 21.98 -1.88
C GLU A 242 25.02 22.56 -1.36
N ASN A 243 23.90 22.18 -1.97
CA ASN A 243 22.56 22.61 -1.53
C ASN A 243 22.01 21.76 -0.38
N GLY A 244 22.68 20.67 -0.02
CA GLY A 244 22.28 19.77 1.06
C GLY A 244 20.97 19.06 0.84
N MET A 245 20.82 18.44 -0.31
CA MET A 245 19.60 17.74 -0.68
C MET A 245 19.89 16.31 -1.15
N ILE A 246 18.98 15.40 -0.87
CA ILE A 246 18.95 14.07 -1.47
C ILE A 246 17.70 13.94 -2.33
N LEU A 247 17.86 13.49 -3.56
CA LEU A 247 16.79 13.09 -4.46
C LEU A 247 16.42 11.61 -4.21
N LEU A 248 15.21 11.33 -3.78
CA LEU A 248 14.67 9.97 -3.73
C LEU A 248 13.89 9.69 -5.01
N ARG A 249 14.37 8.76 -5.80
CA ARG A 249 13.77 8.41 -7.11
C ARG A 249 12.43 7.69 -6.93
N ALA A 250 11.51 7.90 -7.86
CA ALA A 250 10.19 7.27 -7.87
C ALA A 250 10.26 5.73 -7.86
N GLU A 251 11.26 5.14 -8.49
CA GLU A 251 11.48 3.69 -8.61
C GLU A 251 11.75 3.04 -7.24
N THR A 252 12.48 3.75 -6.37
CA THR A 252 12.83 3.29 -5.02
C THR A 252 11.83 3.70 -3.96
N ALA A 253 10.94 4.63 -4.31
CA ALA A 253 9.92 5.15 -3.41
C ALA A 253 8.65 4.29 -3.45
N LYS A 254 8.16 3.85 -2.28
CA LYS A 254 6.93 3.04 -2.15
C LYS A 254 5.69 3.72 -2.77
N ASN A 255 5.68 5.05 -2.82
CA ASN A 255 4.60 5.87 -3.40
C ASN A 255 4.83 6.22 -4.88
N ARG A 256 5.92 5.73 -5.49
CA ARG A 256 6.33 6.02 -6.88
C ARG A 256 6.38 7.52 -7.21
N ARG A 257 6.74 8.35 -6.23
CA ARG A 257 6.92 9.80 -6.41
C ARG A 257 8.36 10.18 -6.08
N VAL A 258 8.90 11.08 -6.86
CA VAL A 258 10.17 11.74 -6.57
C VAL A 258 9.99 12.60 -5.31
N SER A 259 10.98 12.58 -4.42
CA SER A 259 10.98 13.38 -3.20
C SER A 259 12.38 13.94 -2.95
N HIS A 260 12.46 15.18 -2.49
CA HIS A 260 13.70 15.82 -2.08
C HIS A 260 13.75 15.84 -0.56
N ILE A 261 14.83 15.38 0.03
CA ILE A 261 15.05 15.34 1.47
C ILE A 261 16.22 16.24 1.81
N PRO A 262 16.03 17.25 2.69
CA PRO A 262 17.14 18.08 3.14
C PRO A 262 18.10 17.26 4.02
N LEU A 263 19.39 17.49 3.82
CA LEU A 263 20.47 16.91 4.61
C LEU A 263 20.78 17.82 5.80
N ASN A 264 20.72 17.27 7.00
CA ASN A 264 21.34 17.92 8.17
C ASN A 264 22.88 17.78 8.12
N GLN A 265 23.59 18.54 8.94
CA GLN A 265 25.06 18.53 8.96
C GLN A 265 25.63 17.13 9.21
N THR A 266 25.08 16.38 10.16
CA THR A 266 25.49 15.00 10.45
C THR A 266 25.40 14.10 9.21
N ALA A 267 24.33 14.22 8.43
CA ALA A 267 24.16 13.43 7.21
C ALA A 267 25.17 13.83 6.12
N ARG A 268 25.48 15.12 6.00
CA ARG A 268 26.53 15.61 5.09
C ARG A 268 27.90 15.05 5.49
N ASP A 269 28.26 15.11 6.77
CA ASP A 269 29.55 14.61 7.29
C ASP A 269 29.70 13.10 7.05
N ILE A 270 28.61 12.33 7.27
CA ILE A 270 28.60 10.90 6.99
C ILE A 270 28.86 10.63 5.51
N LEU A 271 28.15 11.34 4.62
CA LEU A 271 28.27 11.14 3.16
C LEU A 271 29.65 11.56 2.64
N SER A 272 30.19 12.66 3.15
CA SER A 272 31.54 13.13 2.80
C SER A 272 32.65 12.16 3.26
N GLY A 273 32.38 11.38 4.31
CA GLY A 273 33.31 10.36 4.81
C GLY A 273 33.24 9.02 4.08
N ILE A 274 32.34 8.81 3.13
CA ILE A 274 32.21 7.58 2.37
C ILE A 274 33.00 7.74 1.04
N PRO A 275 33.92 6.83 0.68
CA PRO A 275 34.60 6.88 -0.61
C PRO A 275 33.62 6.78 -1.77
N GLN A 276 33.77 7.69 -2.76
CA GLN A 276 32.91 7.69 -3.95
C GLN A 276 33.44 6.69 -5.00
N GLU A 277 33.27 5.40 -4.70
CA GLU A 277 33.65 4.32 -5.58
C GLU A 277 32.42 3.76 -6.31
N GLY A 278 32.25 4.10 -7.58
CA GLY A 278 31.16 3.61 -8.40
C GLY A 278 29.87 4.45 -8.31
N GLU A 279 28.76 3.85 -8.75
CA GLU A 279 27.46 4.54 -8.91
C GLU A 279 26.72 4.72 -7.60
N TYR A 280 26.78 3.72 -6.70
CA TYR A 280 25.98 3.66 -5.48
C TYR A 280 26.77 4.10 -4.26
N VAL A 281 26.10 4.80 -3.34
CA VAL A 281 26.69 5.19 -2.04
C VAL A 281 27.01 3.95 -1.19
N PHE A 282 26.16 2.93 -1.30
CA PHE A 282 26.30 1.67 -0.58
C PHE A 282 26.42 0.51 -1.57
N PRO A 283 27.60 0.33 -2.19
CA PRO A 283 27.80 -0.71 -3.19
C PRO A 283 27.78 -2.11 -2.55
N GLY A 284 27.20 -3.04 -3.29
CA GLY A 284 27.33 -4.47 -3.02
C GLY A 284 28.53 -5.07 -3.76
N LYS A 285 28.57 -6.40 -3.83
CA LYS A 285 29.47 -7.11 -4.74
C LYS A 285 29.05 -6.79 -6.18
N ASP A 286 29.97 -6.72 -7.09
CA ASP A 286 29.71 -6.47 -8.52
C ASP A 286 29.17 -5.07 -8.89
N GLY A 287 29.39 -4.06 -8.04
CA GLY A 287 28.96 -2.68 -8.31
C GLY A 287 27.44 -2.44 -8.26
N LYS A 288 26.64 -3.46 -7.96
CA LYS A 288 25.18 -3.34 -7.77
C LYS A 288 24.85 -2.77 -6.39
N PRO A 289 23.62 -2.28 -6.15
CA PRO A 289 23.21 -1.86 -4.82
C PRO A 289 23.36 -3.00 -3.83
N ARG A 290 23.81 -2.69 -2.62
CA ARG A 290 23.89 -3.71 -1.57
C ARG A 290 22.50 -4.19 -1.16
N GLU A 291 22.31 -5.47 -0.96
CA GLU A 291 21.01 -6.04 -0.60
C GLU A 291 20.59 -5.70 0.83
N ASN A 292 21.53 -5.73 1.79
CA ASN A 292 21.26 -5.41 3.19
C ASN A 292 22.52 -5.23 4.04
N PHE A 293 22.33 -4.63 5.22
CA PHE A 293 23.30 -4.54 6.31
C PHE A 293 22.82 -5.27 7.57
N ARG A 294 22.04 -6.34 7.42
CA ARG A 294 21.36 -6.98 8.56
C ARG A 294 22.34 -7.51 9.60
N ARG A 295 23.47 -8.11 9.19
CA ARG A 295 24.46 -8.66 10.13
C ARG A 295 25.06 -7.55 10.99
N THR A 296 25.52 -6.47 10.39
CA THR A 296 26.06 -5.29 11.07
C THR A 296 25.01 -4.66 11.98
N ALA A 297 23.78 -4.46 11.49
CA ALA A 297 22.69 -3.90 12.25
C ALA A 297 22.30 -4.75 13.49
N CYS A 298 22.30 -6.09 13.37
CA CYS A 298 22.05 -6.98 14.50
C CYS A 298 23.19 -6.93 15.52
N ARG A 299 24.45 -6.88 15.09
CA ARG A 299 25.63 -6.77 15.94
C ARG A 299 25.63 -5.46 16.72
N ILE A 300 25.38 -4.33 16.04
CA ILE A 300 25.30 -3.00 16.67
C ILE A 300 24.15 -2.92 17.67
N ARG A 301 22.97 -3.46 17.30
CA ARG A 301 21.83 -3.55 18.24
C ARG A 301 22.21 -4.28 19.53
N ALA A 302 22.85 -5.45 19.41
CA ALA A 302 23.27 -6.25 20.57
C ALA A 302 24.31 -5.53 21.40
N ARG A 303 25.33 -4.90 20.78
CA ARG A 303 26.38 -4.12 21.46
C ARG A 303 25.82 -2.91 22.18
N ALA A 304 24.80 -2.25 21.63
CA ALA A 304 24.12 -1.14 22.24
C ALA A 304 23.12 -1.55 23.34
N GLY A 305 22.99 -2.82 23.68
CA GLY A 305 22.06 -3.32 24.69
C GLY A 305 20.58 -3.13 24.33
N LEU A 306 20.25 -2.96 23.06
CA LEU A 306 18.86 -2.76 22.64
C LEU A 306 18.07 -4.09 22.62
N PRO A 307 16.75 -4.04 22.89
CA PRO A 307 15.89 -5.22 22.97
C PRO A 307 15.95 -6.09 21.72
N ALA A 308 15.78 -7.41 21.88
CA ALA A 308 15.83 -8.37 20.79
C ALA A 308 14.72 -8.14 19.73
N ASP A 309 13.60 -7.58 20.13
CA ASP A 309 12.46 -7.26 19.26
C ASP A 309 12.59 -5.89 18.57
N PHE A 310 13.61 -5.09 18.91
CA PHE A 310 13.97 -3.88 18.18
C PHE A 310 14.41 -4.27 16.75
N ARG A 311 13.71 -3.76 15.75
CA ARG A 311 13.99 -4.04 14.33
C ARG A 311 15.19 -3.21 13.85
N PRO A 312 16.39 -3.79 13.71
CA PRO A 312 17.66 -3.07 13.78
C PRO A 312 17.90 -2.03 12.68
N ILE A 313 17.11 -2.03 11.61
CA ILE A 313 17.19 -1.00 10.55
C ILE A 313 15.88 -0.20 10.48
N HIS A 314 14.74 -0.88 10.47
CA HIS A 314 13.45 -0.19 10.25
C HIS A 314 13.07 0.70 11.45
N SER A 315 13.42 0.30 12.65
CA SER A 315 13.13 1.05 13.87
C SER A 315 13.89 2.38 13.94
N LEU A 316 15.06 2.51 13.27
CA LEU A 316 15.81 3.77 13.23
C LEU A 316 14.99 4.93 12.63
N ARG A 317 14.18 4.64 11.64
CA ARG A 317 13.25 5.62 11.09
C ARG A 317 12.15 6.01 12.08
N HIS A 318 11.69 5.08 12.93
CA HIS A 318 10.76 5.39 14.01
C HIS A 318 11.44 6.24 15.07
N VAL A 319 12.68 5.91 15.43
CA VAL A 319 13.50 6.71 16.35
C VAL A 319 13.68 8.13 15.83
N PHE A 320 14.06 8.31 14.56
CA PHE A 320 14.17 9.63 13.92
C PHE A 320 12.88 10.44 14.05
N ALA A 321 11.74 9.84 13.68
CA ALA A 321 10.44 10.50 13.81
C ALA A 321 10.11 10.87 15.26
N SER A 322 10.38 9.96 16.20
CA SER A 322 10.13 10.18 17.63
C SER A 322 11.01 11.29 18.20
N LEU A 323 12.29 11.35 17.82
CA LEU A 323 13.21 12.40 18.23
C LEU A 323 12.72 13.78 17.78
N LEU A 324 12.28 13.90 16.52
CA LEU A 324 11.76 15.17 16.00
C LEU A 324 10.46 15.59 16.72
N VAL A 325 9.53 14.67 16.90
CA VAL A 325 8.25 14.96 17.57
C VAL A 325 8.46 15.33 19.05
N ASN A 326 9.36 14.65 19.75
CA ASN A 326 9.74 14.98 21.13
C ASN A 326 10.39 16.37 21.25
N LYS A 327 11.04 16.86 20.19
CA LYS A 327 11.59 18.22 20.09
C LYS A 327 10.58 19.26 19.62
N GLY A 328 9.31 18.90 19.51
CA GLY A 328 8.22 19.81 19.12
C GLY A 328 8.08 20.09 17.64
N VAL A 329 8.81 19.36 16.77
CA VAL A 329 8.67 19.53 15.32
C VAL A 329 7.25 19.15 14.90
N ASP A 330 6.64 19.97 14.04
CA ASP A 330 5.29 19.73 13.56
C ASP A 330 5.15 18.39 12.80
N LEU A 331 4.04 17.69 13.06
CA LEU A 331 3.77 16.37 12.43
C LEU A 331 3.71 16.42 10.91
N TYR A 332 3.35 17.58 10.34
CA TYR A 332 3.33 17.75 8.88
C TYR A 332 4.75 17.80 8.33
N ALA A 333 5.66 18.55 8.99
CA ALA A 333 7.07 18.58 8.65
C ALA A 333 7.71 17.18 8.77
N VAL A 334 7.41 16.45 9.86
CA VAL A 334 7.86 15.06 10.03
C VAL A 334 7.30 14.14 8.93
N LYS A 335 6.05 14.32 8.53
CA LYS A 335 5.44 13.57 7.41
C LYS A 335 6.20 13.79 6.10
N GLU A 336 6.55 15.04 5.77
CA GLU A 336 7.29 15.37 4.55
C GLU A 336 8.71 14.78 4.59
N LEU A 337 9.46 14.96 5.68
CA LEU A 337 10.79 14.37 5.88
C LEU A 337 10.76 12.84 5.73
N LEU A 338 9.73 12.21 6.26
CA LEU A 338 9.53 10.77 6.13
C LEU A 338 8.94 10.35 4.77
N THR A 339 8.61 11.26 3.89
CA THR A 339 7.93 10.95 2.61
C THR A 339 6.69 10.05 2.80
N HIS A 340 5.87 10.34 3.81
CA HIS A 340 4.64 9.62 4.05
C HIS A 340 3.53 10.10 3.11
N SER A 341 2.92 9.20 2.37
CA SER A 341 1.81 9.53 1.46
C SER A 341 0.52 9.94 2.18
N ASN A 342 0.36 9.55 3.46
CA ASN A 342 -0.80 9.87 4.28
C ASN A 342 -0.34 10.30 5.68
N ILE A 343 -0.92 11.37 6.20
CA ILE A 343 -0.64 11.88 7.56
C ILE A 343 -0.96 10.85 8.65
N ALA A 344 -1.94 9.96 8.43
CA ALA A 344 -2.26 8.87 9.35
C ALA A 344 -1.07 7.96 9.67
N MET A 345 -0.07 7.88 8.77
CA MET A 345 1.18 7.14 9.03
C MET A 345 2.07 7.86 10.06
N THR A 346 1.96 9.19 10.19
CA THR A 346 2.74 10.01 11.12
C THR A 346 1.98 10.23 12.42
N GLN A 347 0.65 10.18 12.42
CA GLN A 347 -0.19 10.32 13.61
C GLN A 347 0.12 9.31 14.72
N ARG A 348 0.76 8.18 14.38
CA ARG A 348 1.27 7.23 15.38
C ARG A 348 2.26 7.83 16.40
N TYR A 349 2.88 8.95 16.07
CA TYR A 349 3.81 9.66 16.95
C TYR A 349 3.14 10.79 17.74
N SER A 350 1.85 11.08 17.53
CA SER A 350 1.16 12.21 18.15
C SER A 350 1.15 12.13 19.68
N HIS A 351 1.10 10.92 20.25
CA HIS A 351 1.14 10.72 21.70
C HIS A 351 2.46 11.17 22.36
N LEU A 352 3.52 11.40 21.58
CA LEU A 352 4.80 11.93 22.07
C LEU A 352 4.80 13.46 22.26
N ARG A 353 3.73 14.16 21.87
CA ARG A 353 3.61 15.63 21.93
C ARG A 353 3.10 16.16 23.29
N ASN A 354 3.07 15.35 24.35
CA ASN A 354 2.52 15.78 25.64
C ASN A 354 3.16 17.07 26.20
N ALA A 355 4.47 17.24 26.02
CA ALA A 355 5.16 18.48 26.43
C ALA A 355 4.69 19.69 25.60
N THR A 356 4.54 19.53 24.28
CA THR A 356 4.06 20.58 23.38
C THR A 356 2.60 20.96 23.66
N LEU A 357 1.76 19.98 24.05
CA LEU A 357 0.37 20.25 24.44
C LEU A 357 0.29 21.04 25.74
N LYS A 358 1.17 20.76 26.73
CA LYS A 358 1.27 21.57 27.95
C LYS A 358 1.68 23.01 27.63
N GLN A 359 2.74 23.19 26.82
CA GLN A 359 3.15 24.54 26.39
C GLN A 359 2.04 25.28 25.66
N ALA A 360 1.26 24.60 24.81
CA ALA A 360 0.16 25.22 24.12
C ALA A 360 -0.95 25.71 25.07
N THR A 361 -1.19 25.03 26.19
CA THR A 361 -2.11 25.51 27.23
C THR A 361 -1.55 26.70 27.98
N GLU A 362 -0.23 26.73 28.27
CA GLU A 362 0.45 27.85 28.91
C GLU A 362 0.39 29.13 28.03
N TYR A 363 0.43 29.00 26.70
CA TYR A 363 0.23 30.15 25.80
C TYR A 363 -1.19 30.74 25.90
N ALA A 364 -2.20 29.91 26.13
CA ALA A 364 -3.56 30.42 26.33
C ALA A 364 -3.69 31.23 27.60
N ASP A 365 -3.01 30.81 28.68
CA ASP A 365 -2.97 31.55 29.95
C ASP A 365 -2.23 32.89 29.78
N ALA A 366 -1.09 32.90 29.08
CA ALA A 366 -0.31 34.12 28.83
C ALA A 366 -1.08 35.15 27.99
N VAL A 367 -1.93 34.71 27.04
CA VAL A 367 -2.82 35.61 26.27
C VAL A 367 -3.86 36.25 27.19
N LEU A 368 -4.41 35.51 28.15
CA LEU A 368 -5.38 36.06 29.12
C LEU A 368 -4.72 37.06 30.08
N GLU A 369 -3.50 36.78 30.52
CA GLU A 369 -2.72 37.71 31.36
C GLU A 369 -2.42 39.02 30.62
N SER A 370 -1.99 38.95 29.34
CA SER A 370 -1.71 40.16 28.55
C SER A 370 -2.93 41.05 28.37
N ILE A 371 -4.13 40.47 28.18
CA ILE A 371 -5.40 41.21 28.02
C ILE A 371 -5.80 41.87 29.36
N GLN A 372 -5.50 41.24 30.47
CA GLN A 372 -5.80 41.80 31.81
C GLN A 372 -4.86 42.96 32.21
N ASP A 373 -3.61 42.93 31.75
CA ASP A 373 -2.65 43.99 32.00
C ASP A 373 -2.89 45.22 31.08
N ASP A 374 -3.35 45.04 29.87
CA ASP A 374 -3.73 46.15 28.96
C ASP A 374 -5.04 46.89 29.42
N ASN A 375 -5.79 46.31 30.37
CA ASN A 375 -7.02 46.89 30.92
C ASN A 375 -6.83 47.54 32.31
N LYS A 376 -5.60 47.67 32.78
CA LYS A 376 -5.24 48.43 33.99
C LYS A 376 -4.58 49.75 33.64
#